data_e59eecd966bc5833d2da2a0d0e03be2c
#
_entry.id   e59eecd966bc5833d2da2a0d0e03be2c
#
_cell.length_a   1.000
_cell.length_b   1.000
_cell.length_c   1.000
_cell.angle_alpha   90.00
_cell.angle_beta   90.00
_cell.angle_gamma   90.00
#
_symmetry.space_group_name_H-M   'P 1'
#
loop_
_entity.id
_entity.type
_entity.pdbx_description
1 polymer ?
#
loop_
_entity_poly.entity_id
_entity_poly.type
_entity_poly.pdbx_seq_one_letter_code
_entity_poly.pdbx_strand_id
1 'polypeptide(L)'
;MPGTFHGYRILRSGDLSLLYRNGEIRQVCLGKVRVLNAIYTAVRVQNWTTVPFIVVQEVVKESPDGFTIETELEHSMDKIHYRSQISIESKGTHLTFHYDGTAGSSFLRNRIGLCILHPVNECRGKQVTITHPDNTHSQGRFPDLISPDQPFFNISGMTWKPGEGITAKLAVDGEVFETEDQRNWTDASYKTYGTPLGKPFPVQVQKGEKVNQSVSLLVEQKPKSGQVTASISSLADKRILKIHPDKTYPLPGLGPGRTAGAIPLTGEASEMLSALPFHHYRVDLQLNKYGWEADYDSVASEQKQLGWPLELVLHFGSRAKKELDTFLEHYSLNPVKIRHLLVFDQYFLSNSKLLKQVVPGLKAVLPDIPVGGGTDANFAELNRNPPDPQLLDFITYSICPQIHAIDNLTLVENLEAQSDSVSSAISLLNKPVIIGAVTLKKRFNAVATDDEDESQAMPEPDPRQHTGFAAGWTLGSIRNLALAGAASLTYFETVGPRGILSNPDLSGRLSPLYHLFKEILTGPMQVIHTKSSHPLEFDALALQGNKEGKLLIANFADTELSIEMEGLPDIPHRLTLKPSEIHKITYIP
;
A
#
# COMPACT_ATOMS: atom_id res chain seq x y z
N MET A 1 -32.54 3.82 -6.08
CA MET A 1 -31.58 2.75 -6.37
C MET A 1 -30.74 2.53 -5.11
N PRO A 2 -30.36 1.31 -4.74
CA PRO A 2 -29.40 1.12 -3.66
C PRO A 2 -28.13 1.92 -3.99
N GLY A 3 -27.58 2.64 -3.01
CA GLY A 3 -26.36 3.42 -3.22
C GLY A 3 -25.16 2.51 -3.52
N THR A 4 -24.25 2.96 -4.37
CA THR A 4 -22.97 2.29 -4.64
C THR A 4 -21.82 3.18 -4.15
N PHE A 5 -20.71 2.55 -3.76
CA PHE A 5 -19.48 3.21 -3.36
C PHE A 5 -18.29 2.44 -3.93
N HIS A 6 -17.51 3.06 -4.81
CA HIS A 6 -16.42 2.39 -5.55
C HIS A 6 -16.84 1.09 -6.26
N GLY A 7 -18.08 1.03 -6.80
CA GLY A 7 -18.62 -0.15 -7.45
C GLY A 7 -19.13 -1.24 -6.49
N TYR A 8 -19.13 -1.00 -5.18
CA TYR A 8 -19.74 -1.87 -4.19
C TYR A 8 -21.20 -1.45 -3.90
N ARG A 9 -22.08 -2.44 -3.64
CA ARG A 9 -23.44 -2.22 -3.15
C ARG A 9 -23.42 -1.97 -1.65
N ILE A 10 -24.14 -0.96 -1.18
CA ILE A 10 -24.29 -0.69 0.25
C ILE A 10 -25.45 -1.53 0.77
N LEU A 11 -25.19 -2.38 1.78
CA LEU A 11 -26.19 -3.18 2.49
C LEU A 11 -26.30 -2.76 3.96
N ARG A 12 -27.50 -2.92 4.54
CA ARG A 12 -27.79 -2.53 5.92
C ARG A 12 -28.54 -3.63 6.67
N SER A 13 -28.26 -3.73 7.98
CA SER A 13 -28.91 -4.64 8.91
C SER A 13 -29.00 -3.97 10.29
N GLY A 14 -30.13 -3.36 10.61
CA GLY A 14 -30.26 -2.48 11.76
C GLY A 14 -29.26 -1.31 11.69
N ASP A 15 -28.42 -1.16 12.72
CA ASP A 15 -27.38 -0.14 12.80
C ASP A 15 -26.07 -0.57 12.10
N LEU A 16 -25.98 -1.81 11.63
CA LEU A 16 -24.85 -2.33 10.87
C LEU A 16 -24.99 -1.95 9.40
N SER A 17 -23.89 -1.49 8.80
CA SER A 17 -23.78 -1.25 7.36
C SER A 17 -22.50 -1.85 6.82
N LEU A 18 -22.51 -2.25 5.56
CA LEU A 18 -21.33 -2.78 4.86
C LEU A 18 -21.42 -2.55 3.35
N LEU A 19 -20.29 -2.75 2.70
CA LEU A 19 -20.16 -2.76 1.24
C LEU A 19 -20.07 -4.22 0.79
N TYR A 20 -20.77 -4.56 -0.29
CA TYR A 20 -20.80 -5.91 -0.85
C TYR A 20 -20.46 -5.90 -2.34
N ARG A 21 -19.64 -6.84 -2.78
CA ARG A 21 -19.37 -7.12 -4.20
C ARG A 21 -18.81 -8.54 -4.37
N ASN A 22 -19.39 -9.32 -5.29
CA ASN A 22 -18.82 -10.59 -5.79
C ASN A 22 -18.40 -11.58 -4.68
N GLY A 23 -19.22 -11.74 -3.63
CA GLY A 23 -18.93 -12.68 -2.53
C GLY A 23 -17.96 -12.12 -1.46
N GLU A 24 -17.53 -10.87 -1.53
CA GLU A 24 -16.78 -10.20 -0.47
C GLU A 24 -17.60 -9.12 0.21
N ILE A 25 -17.35 -8.91 1.49
CA ILE A 25 -17.87 -7.76 2.24
C ILE A 25 -16.72 -6.87 2.69
N ARG A 26 -16.97 -5.54 2.63
CA ARG A 26 -15.98 -4.52 3.00
C ARG A 26 -16.61 -3.49 3.92
N GLN A 27 -15.79 -2.74 4.67
CA GLN A 27 -16.21 -1.61 5.49
C GLN A 27 -17.41 -1.93 6.38
N VAL A 28 -17.31 -3.02 7.19
CA VAL A 28 -18.35 -3.38 8.15
C VAL A 28 -18.33 -2.35 9.28
N CYS A 29 -19.40 -1.54 9.38
CA CYS A 29 -19.49 -0.42 10.32
C CYS A 29 -20.72 -0.53 11.21
N LEU A 30 -20.60 -0.18 12.50
CA LEU A 30 -21.70 0.11 13.38
C LEU A 30 -21.81 1.64 13.55
N GLY A 31 -22.81 2.24 12.91
CA GLY A 31 -22.86 3.68 12.75
C GLY A 31 -21.62 4.22 12.03
N LYS A 32 -20.81 5.04 12.73
CA LYS A 32 -19.55 5.62 12.18
C LYS A 32 -18.30 4.83 12.56
N VAL A 33 -18.42 3.80 13.38
CA VAL A 33 -17.28 3.01 13.86
C VAL A 33 -17.07 1.81 12.95
N ARG A 34 -15.93 1.76 12.30
CA ARG A 34 -15.51 0.63 11.46
C ARG A 34 -15.10 -0.54 12.35
N VAL A 35 -15.74 -1.68 12.17
CA VAL A 35 -15.51 -2.91 12.95
C VAL A 35 -14.56 -3.85 12.22
N LEU A 36 -14.79 -4.03 10.91
CA LEU A 36 -13.90 -4.78 10.02
C LEU A 36 -13.70 -4.04 8.70
N ASN A 37 -12.52 -4.16 8.11
CA ASN A 37 -12.25 -3.70 6.75
C ASN A 37 -12.85 -4.64 5.71
N ALA A 38 -12.73 -5.97 5.93
CA ALA A 38 -13.24 -6.95 4.99
C ALA A 38 -13.44 -8.34 5.61
N ILE A 39 -14.31 -9.16 4.97
CA ILE A 39 -14.26 -10.62 4.99
C ILE A 39 -14.33 -11.07 3.53
N TYR A 40 -13.38 -11.89 3.11
CA TYR A 40 -13.30 -12.42 1.75
C TYR A 40 -12.65 -13.79 1.72
N THR A 41 -12.73 -14.48 0.60
CA THR A 41 -12.11 -15.79 0.36
C THR A 41 -10.94 -15.68 -0.61
N ALA A 42 -9.93 -16.54 -0.44
CA ALA A 42 -8.82 -16.62 -1.37
C ALA A 42 -8.43 -18.07 -1.67
N VAL A 43 -8.15 -18.36 -2.95
CA VAL A 43 -7.50 -19.59 -3.40
C VAL A 43 -6.09 -19.21 -3.82
N ARG A 44 -5.10 -19.48 -2.96
CA ARG A 44 -3.69 -19.15 -3.19
C ARG A 44 -2.89 -20.40 -3.49
N VAL A 45 -2.37 -20.45 -4.70
CA VAL A 45 -1.56 -21.57 -5.18
C VAL A 45 -0.08 -21.36 -4.81
N GLN A 46 0.79 -22.26 -5.24
CA GLN A 46 2.23 -22.13 -5.16
C GLN A 46 2.66 -20.72 -5.64
N ASN A 47 3.74 -20.15 -5.06
CA ASN A 47 4.21 -18.77 -5.30
C ASN A 47 3.24 -17.66 -4.86
N TRP A 48 2.23 -18.01 -4.03
CA TRP A 48 1.25 -17.07 -3.46
C TRP A 48 0.35 -16.38 -4.48
N THR A 49 0.32 -16.86 -5.72
CA THR A 49 -0.59 -16.33 -6.74
C THR A 49 -2.03 -16.64 -6.35
N THR A 50 -2.91 -15.64 -6.41
CA THR A 50 -4.34 -15.80 -6.19
C THR A 50 -5.00 -16.21 -7.49
N VAL A 51 -5.73 -17.35 -7.48
CA VAL A 51 -6.48 -17.81 -8.64
C VAL A 51 -7.65 -16.85 -8.90
N PRO A 52 -7.76 -16.25 -10.09
CA PRO A 52 -8.89 -15.38 -10.42
C PRO A 52 -10.20 -16.17 -10.46
N PHE A 53 -11.31 -15.48 -10.29
CA PHE A 53 -12.64 -16.08 -10.33
C PHE A 53 -13.63 -15.28 -11.17
N ILE A 54 -14.69 -15.94 -11.56
CA ILE A 54 -15.90 -15.34 -12.10
C ILE A 54 -17.09 -15.65 -11.19
N VAL A 55 -18.06 -14.74 -11.13
CA VAL A 55 -19.35 -14.99 -10.46
C VAL A 55 -20.24 -15.79 -11.41
N VAL A 56 -20.60 -17.00 -11.01
CA VAL A 56 -21.50 -17.88 -11.77
C VAL A 56 -22.95 -17.56 -11.46
N GLN A 57 -23.25 -17.37 -10.17
CA GLN A 57 -24.59 -17.04 -9.69
C GLN A 57 -24.49 -16.13 -8.46
N GLU A 58 -25.39 -15.17 -8.36
CA GLU A 58 -25.51 -14.29 -7.21
C GLU A 58 -26.98 -13.97 -6.93
N VAL A 59 -27.39 -14.11 -5.67
CA VAL A 59 -28.72 -13.73 -5.20
C VAL A 59 -28.58 -12.91 -3.93
N VAL A 60 -29.04 -11.66 -3.96
CA VAL A 60 -29.05 -10.75 -2.80
C VAL A 60 -30.51 -10.44 -2.45
N LYS A 61 -30.93 -10.76 -1.22
CA LYS A 61 -32.26 -10.45 -0.69
C LYS A 61 -32.11 -9.53 0.51
N GLU A 62 -32.76 -8.38 0.46
CA GLU A 62 -32.82 -7.43 1.56
C GLU A 62 -34.18 -7.48 2.24
N SER A 63 -34.18 -7.27 3.56
CA SER A 63 -35.37 -7.14 4.40
C SER A 63 -35.20 -5.93 5.34
N PRO A 64 -36.26 -5.46 6.03
CA PRO A 64 -36.15 -4.39 7.00
C PRO A 64 -35.13 -4.64 8.12
N ASP A 65 -34.94 -5.90 8.51
CA ASP A 65 -34.09 -6.29 9.64
C ASP A 65 -32.71 -6.81 9.23
N GLY A 66 -32.43 -6.96 7.90
CA GLY A 66 -31.17 -7.51 7.44
C GLY A 66 -31.17 -7.93 5.97
N PHE A 67 -30.26 -8.83 5.62
CA PHE A 67 -30.10 -9.34 4.26
C PHE A 67 -29.54 -10.75 4.25
N THR A 68 -29.75 -11.45 3.13
CA THR A 68 -29.09 -12.71 2.80
C THR A 68 -28.45 -12.62 1.42
N ILE A 69 -27.29 -13.25 1.26
CA ILE A 69 -26.55 -13.31 0.00
C ILE A 69 -26.13 -14.75 -0.24
N GLU A 70 -26.37 -15.23 -1.44
CA GLU A 70 -25.88 -16.52 -1.94
C GLU A 70 -25.06 -16.24 -3.20
N THR A 71 -23.79 -16.63 -3.21
CA THR A 71 -22.88 -16.40 -4.33
C THR A 71 -22.11 -17.66 -4.67
N GLU A 72 -22.07 -18.00 -5.95
CA GLU A 72 -21.25 -19.08 -6.49
C GLU A 72 -20.15 -18.49 -7.35
N LEU A 73 -18.89 -18.89 -7.05
CA LEU A 73 -17.69 -18.46 -7.75
C LEU A 73 -17.01 -19.67 -8.41
N GLU A 74 -16.54 -19.47 -9.63
CA GLU A 74 -15.66 -20.42 -10.33
C GLU A 74 -14.29 -19.81 -10.50
N HIS A 75 -13.27 -20.42 -9.87
CA HIS A 75 -11.87 -20.04 -9.96
C HIS A 75 -11.18 -20.86 -11.04
N SER A 76 -10.48 -20.20 -11.96
CA SER A 76 -9.76 -20.88 -13.04
C SER A 76 -8.46 -20.16 -13.38
N MET A 77 -7.38 -20.94 -13.49
CA MET A 77 -6.06 -20.49 -13.95
C MET A 77 -5.29 -21.70 -14.47
N ASP A 78 -4.94 -21.70 -15.74
CA ASP A 78 -4.30 -22.85 -16.41
C ASP A 78 -5.08 -24.16 -16.24
N LYS A 79 -4.50 -25.13 -15.52
CA LYS A 79 -5.12 -26.44 -15.20
C LYS A 79 -5.83 -26.45 -13.85
N ILE A 80 -5.86 -25.31 -13.16
CA ILE A 80 -6.47 -25.20 -11.83
C ILE A 80 -7.94 -24.82 -11.99
N HIS A 81 -8.82 -25.62 -11.37
CA HIS A 81 -10.24 -25.35 -11.28
C HIS A 81 -10.70 -25.53 -9.84
N TYR A 82 -11.41 -24.55 -9.31
CA TYR A 82 -11.92 -24.58 -7.95
C TYR A 82 -13.28 -23.85 -7.90
N ARG A 83 -14.26 -24.40 -7.19
CA ARG A 83 -15.60 -23.82 -7.03
C ARG A 83 -15.79 -23.41 -5.58
N SER A 84 -16.32 -22.22 -5.36
CA SER A 84 -16.67 -21.69 -4.04
C SER A 84 -18.15 -21.34 -3.97
N GLN A 85 -18.81 -21.74 -2.89
CA GLN A 85 -20.15 -21.29 -2.52
C GLN A 85 -20.03 -20.43 -1.27
N ILE A 86 -20.61 -19.25 -1.30
CA ILE A 86 -20.56 -18.26 -0.22
C ILE A 86 -21.99 -17.92 0.17
N SER A 87 -22.31 -18.08 1.46
CA SER A 87 -23.58 -17.66 2.05
C SER A 87 -23.32 -16.63 3.14
N ILE A 88 -23.95 -15.46 3.03
CA ILE A 88 -23.81 -14.37 4.00
C ILE A 88 -25.20 -14.01 4.50
N GLU A 89 -25.38 -14.01 5.82
CA GLU A 89 -26.60 -13.58 6.47
C GLU A 89 -26.30 -12.49 7.49
N SER A 90 -27.12 -11.43 7.54
CA SER A 90 -27.05 -10.42 8.58
C SER A 90 -28.44 -10.11 9.11
N LYS A 91 -28.56 -10.11 10.45
CA LYS A 91 -29.80 -9.76 11.16
C LYS A 91 -29.47 -8.88 12.36
N GLY A 92 -29.96 -7.65 12.37
CA GLY A 92 -29.58 -6.66 13.35
C GLY A 92 -28.08 -6.37 13.33
N THR A 93 -27.36 -6.67 14.40
CA THR A 93 -25.90 -6.51 14.52
C THR A 93 -25.14 -7.84 14.49
N HIS A 94 -25.79 -8.91 14.09
CA HIS A 94 -25.19 -10.23 13.91
C HIS A 94 -25.00 -10.52 12.43
N LEU A 95 -23.77 -10.87 12.03
CA LEU A 95 -23.38 -11.20 10.67
C LEU A 95 -22.72 -12.57 10.65
N THR A 96 -23.14 -13.45 9.75
CA THR A 96 -22.51 -14.75 9.48
C THR A 96 -21.99 -14.80 8.04
N PHE A 97 -20.87 -15.46 7.84
CA PHE A 97 -20.26 -15.68 6.54
C PHE A 97 -19.80 -17.14 6.46
N HIS A 98 -20.42 -17.92 5.58
CA HIS A 98 -20.09 -19.31 5.33
C HIS A 98 -19.40 -19.47 3.98
N TYR A 99 -18.40 -20.32 3.94
CA TYR A 99 -17.60 -20.64 2.77
C TYR A 99 -17.49 -22.16 2.60
N ASP A 100 -17.94 -22.64 1.45
CA ASP A 100 -17.83 -24.02 1.02
C ASP A 100 -17.08 -24.08 -0.30
N GLY A 101 -15.84 -24.56 -0.26
CA GLY A 101 -14.99 -24.68 -1.42
C GLY A 101 -14.78 -26.13 -1.84
N THR A 102 -14.70 -26.40 -3.15
CA THR A 102 -14.45 -27.74 -3.71
C THR A 102 -13.45 -27.66 -4.85
N ALA A 103 -12.39 -28.47 -4.78
CA ALA A 103 -11.39 -28.58 -5.83
C ALA A 103 -11.95 -29.31 -7.06
N GLY A 104 -11.98 -28.64 -8.22
CA GLY A 104 -12.37 -29.21 -9.51
C GLY A 104 -11.23 -29.96 -10.21
N SER A 105 -9.99 -29.68 -9.84
CA SER A 105 -8.76 -30.34 -10.30
C SER A 105 -7.82 -30.58 -9.13
N SER A 106 -6.75 -31.38 -9.35
CA SER A 106 -5.67 -31.54 -8.36
C SER A 106 -4.57 -30.53 -8.65
N PHE A 107 -4.09 -29.79 -7.61
CA PHE A 107 -3.05 -28.75 -7.73
C PHE A 107 -2.32 -28.52 -6.41
N LEU A 108 -1.19 -27.79 -6.46
CA LEU A 108 -0.47 -27.36 -5.25
C LEU A 108 -1.04 -26.03 -4.73
N ARG A 109 -1.42 -26.00 -3.45
CA ARG A 109 -1.86 -24.79 -2.77
C ARG A 109 -0.90 -24.35 -1.67
N ASN A 110 -0.81 -23.05 -1.48
CA ASN A 110 -0.29 -22.49 -0.24
C ASN A 110 -1.43 -22.33 0.78
N ARG A 111 -2.51 -21.62 0.43
CA ARG A 111 -3.67 -21.40 1.33
C ARG A 111 -4.97 -21.34 0.55
N ILE A 112 -6.04 -21.90 1.15
CA ILE A 112 -7.43 -21.72 0.68
C ILE A 112 -8.27 -21.44 1.90
N GLY A 113 -9.11 -20.40 1.86
CA GLY A 113 -10.05 -20.10 2.93
C GLY A 113 -10.34 -18.63 3.13
N LEU A 114 -10.89 -18.34 4.31
CA LEU A 114 -11.34 -17.02 4.73
C LEU A 114 -10.20 -16.13 5.20
N CYS A 115 -10.32 -14.85 4.86
CA CYS A 115 -9.48 -13.75 5.33
C CYS A 115 -10.38 -12.67 5.94
N ILE A 116 -10.03 -12.22 7.15
CA ILE A 116 -10.77 -11.23 7.92
C ILE A 116 -9.82 -10.07 8.19
N LEU A 117 -10.13 -8.88 7.69
CA LEU A 117 -9.29 -7.70 7.83
C LEU A 117 -9.82 -6.79 8.94
N HIS A 118 -9.00 -6.56 9.97
CA HIS A 118 -9.30 -5.62 11.05
C HIS A 118 -8.72 -4.25 10.74
N PRO A 119 -9.47 -3.15 10.93
CA PRO A 119 -9.02 -1.80 10.63
C PRO A 119 -7.91 -1.34 11.57
N VAL A 120 -6.89 -0.68 11.01
CA VAL A 120 -5.73 -0.24 11.79
C VAL A 120 -6.12 0.81 12.84
N ASN A 121 -6.82 1.87 12.45
CA ASN A 121 -7.12 3.00 13.36
C ASN A 121 -8.02 2.61 14.52
N GLU A 122 -8.97 1.71 14.30
CA GLU A 122 -9.91 1.25 15.32
C GLU A 122 -9.35 0.12 16.20
N CYS A 123 -8.26 -0.53 15.76
CA CYS A 123 -7.67 -1.67 16.49
C CYS A 123 -6.32 -1.35 17.14
N ARG A 124 -5.49 -0.52 16.51
CA ARG A 124 -4.13 -0.19 16.96
C ARG A 124 -4.06 0.09 18.46
N GLY A 125 -3.16 -0.60 19.15
CA GLY A 125 -2.92 -0.44 20.58
C GLY A 125 -4.05 -0.90 21.49
N LYS A 126 -5.16 -1.43 20.96
CA LYS A 126 -6.29 -1.91 21.76
C LYS A 126 -6.11 -3.35 22.20
N GLN A 127 -6.64 -3.64 23.38
CA GLN A 127 -6.66 -5.01 23.92
C GLN A 127 -7.62 -5.88 23.11
N VAL A 128 -7.27 -7.14 22.98
CA VAL A 128 -8.07 -8.19 22.37
C VAL A 128 -7.98 -9.45 23.24
N THR A 129 -9.12 -10.08 23.46
CA THR A 129 -9.19 -11.42 24.07
C THR A 129 -9.25 -12.45 22.94
N ILE A 130 -8.30 -13.37 22.91
CA ILE A 130 -8.26 -14.49 21.96
C ILE A 130 -8.91 -15.70 22.63
N THR A 131 -9.83 -16.32 21.95
CA THR A 131 -10.38 -17.63 22.31
C THR A 131 -9.67 -18.70 21.51
N HIS A 132 -9.18 -19.74 22.17
CA HIS A 132 -8.47 -20.85 21.55
C HIS A 132 -9.42 -22.03 21.27
N PRO A 133 -9.04 -23.01 20.40
CA PRO A 133 -9.88 -24.17 20.07
C PRO A 133 -10.28 -25.03 21.28
N ASP A 134 -9.51 -25.03 22.36
CA ASP A 134 -9.80 -25.70 23.63
C ASP A 134 -10.68 -24.88 24.59
N ASN A 135 -11.23 -23.75 24.11
CA ASN A 135 -12.00 -22.76 24.87
C ASN A 135 -11.23 -22.03 25.98
N THR A 136 -9.92 -22.14 26.02
CA THR A 136 -9.09 -21.25 26.86
C THR A 136 -9.02 -19.86 26.25
N HIS A 137 -8.63 -18.88 27.08
CA HIS A 137 -8.53 -17.48 26.65
C HIS A 137 -7.14 -16.91 26.96
N SER A 138 -6.62 -16.14 26.03
CA SER A 138 -5.42 -15.30 26.27
C SER A 138 -5.73 -13.83 25.98
N GLN A 139 -4.95 -12.95 26.60
CA GLN A 139 -5.03 -11.51 26.35
C GLN A 139 -3.92 -11.10 25.41
N GLY A 140 -4.26 -10.32 24.39
CA GLY A 140 -3.34 -9.72 23.46
C GLY A 140 -3.58 -8.23 23.31
N ARG A 141 -2.74 -7.60 22.50
CA ARG A 141 -2.87 -6.19 22.10
C ARG A 141 -2.51 -6.06 20.63
N PHE A 142 -3.36 -5.42 19.86
CA PHE A 142 -3.03 -5.10 18.46
C PHE A 142 -1.77 -4.22 18.43
N PRO A 143 -0.74 -4.57 17.65
CA PRO A 143 0.53 -3.84 17.63
C PRO A 143 0.38 -2.36 17.26
N ASP A 144 1.05 -1.48 18.00
CA ASP A 144 1.14 -0.04 17.64
C ASP A 144 2.11 0.13 16.46
N LEU A 145 3.34 -0.35 16.60
CA LEU A 145 4.31 -0.46 15.50
C LEU A 145 4.07 -1.77 14.74
N ILE A 146 4.56 -1.85 13.51
CA ILE A 146 4.34 -3.03 12.67
C ILE A 146 5.09 -4.24 13.25
N SER A 147 4.34 -5.30 13.57
CA SER A 147 4.92 -6.55 14.04
C SER A 147 5.59 -7.32 12.90
N PRO A 148 6.85 -7.77 13.02
CA PRO A 148 7.48 -8.61 12.01
C PRO A 148 6.84 -10.00 11.91
N ASP A 149 6.31 -10.50 13.03
CA ASP A 149 5.70 -11.82 13.18
C ASP A 149 4.20 -11.70 13.44
N GLN A 150 3.50 -12.85 13.41
CA GLN A 150 2.09 -12.93 13.74
C GLN A 150 1.85 -12.56 15.22
N PRO A 151 1.06 -11.51 15.50
CA PRO A 151 0.76 -11.12 16.87
C PRO A 151 -0.16 -12.09 17.62
N PHE A 152 -0.99 -12.87 16.92
CA PHE A 152 -1.95 -13.79 17.54
C PHE A 152 -2.00 -15.12 16.81
N PHE A 153 -2.07 -16.21 17.58
CA PHE A 153 -2.08 -17.60 17.12
C PHE A 153 -3.21 -18.41 17.75
N ASN A 154 -3.49 -19.58 17.17
CA ASN A 154 -4.48 -20.55 17.68
C ASN A 154 -5.84 -19.92 17.94
N ILE A 155 -6.38 -19.23 16.95
CA ILE A 155 -7.60 -18.46 17.07
C ILE A 155 -8.80 -19.32 16.67
N SER A 156 -9.79 -19.47 17.55
CA SER A 156 -11.18 -19.86 17.27
C SER A 156 -12.16 -18.70 17.52
N GLY A 157 -11.70 -17.61 18.17
CA GLY A 157 -12.50 -16.41 18.37
C GLY A 157 -11.69 -15.24 18.89
N MET A 158 -12.23 -14.04 18.71
CA MET A 158 -11.63 -12.78 19.14
C MET A 158 -12.68 -11.85 19.72
N THR A 159 -12.34 -11.14 20.81
CA THR A 159 -13.20 -10.08 21.36
C THR A 159 -12.39 -8.80 21.54
N TRP A 160 -12.81 -7.68 20.94
CA TRP A 160 -12.15 -6.38 21.05
C TRP A 160 -13.16 -5.23 21.10
N LYS A 161 -12.67 -4.01 21.34
CA LYS A 161 -13.49 -2.80 21.42
C LYS A 161 -13.06 -1.82 20.31
N PRO A 162 -13.69 -1.83 19.12
CA PRO A 162 -13.34 -0.92 18.03
C PRO A 162 -13.64 0.54 18.34
N GLY A 163 -14.64 0.83 19.22
CA GLY A 163 -15.03 2.17 19.63
C GLY A 163 -15.53 2.20 21.07
N GLU A 164 -15.77 3.40 21.58
CA GLU A 164 -16.32 3.59 22.92
C GLU A 164 -17.73 2.97 23.03
N GLY A 165 -17.94 2.13 24.04
CA GLY A 165 -19.21 1.43 24.27
C GLY A 165 -19.54 0.34 23.25
N ILE A 166 -18.66 0.04 22.28
CA ILE A 166 -18.86 -0.99 21.26
C ILE A 166 -17.93 -2.15 21.56
N THR A 167 -18.49 -3.35 21.53
CA THR A 167 -17.75 -4.63 21.66
C THR A 167 -18.03 -5.48 20.43
N ALA A 168 -16.98 -5.92 19.75
CA ALA A 168 -17.04 -6.87 18.65
C ALA A 168 -16.60 -8.25 19.13
N LYS A 169 -17.38 -9.27 18.81
CA LYS A 169 -17.12 -10.69 19.10
C LYS A 169 -17.11 -11.45 17.78
N LEU A 170 -15.96 -12.01 17.45
CA LEU A 170 -15.73 -12.82 16.27
C LEU A 170 -15.55 -14.26 16.69
N ALA A 171 -16.23 -15.19 16.03
CA ALA A 171 -15.99 -16.63 16.12
C ALA A 171 -15.66 -17.16 14.72
N VAL A 172 -14.73 -18.10 14.63
CA VAL A 172 -14.34 -18.77 13.39
C VAL A 172 -14.41 -20.29 13.58
N ASP A 173 -14.77 -21.00 12.53
CA ASP A 173 -14.88 -22.46 12.54
C ASP A 173 -14.37 -23.07 11.23
N GLY A 174 -14.10 -24.39 11.25
CA GLY A 174 -13.62 -25.18 10.11
C GLY A 174 -12.10 -25.18 9.94
N GLU A 175 -11.35 -24.31 10.62
CA GLU A 175 -9.89 -24.24 10.66
C GLU A 175 -9.45 -23.45 11.89
N VAL A 176 -8.20 -23.61 12.29
CA VAL A 176 -7.55 -22.72 13.23
C VAL A 176 -7.01 -21.50 12.49
N PHE A 177 -7.17 -20.31 13.07
CA PHE A 177 -6.74 -19.06 12.48
C PHE A 177 -5.52 -18.47 13.21
N GLU A 178 -4.81 -17.58 12.53
CA GLU A 178 -3.79 -16.71 13.10
C GLU A 178 -3.92 -15.30 12.53
N THR A 179 -3.30 -14.32 13.16
CA THR A 179 -3.34 -12.93 12.70
C THR A 179 -1.95 -12.49 12.26
N GLU A 180 -1.82 -11.87 11.09
CA GLU A 180 -0.62 -11.17 10.64
C GLU A 180 -0.85 -9.66 10.59
N ASP A 181 0.24 -8.89 10.71
CA ASP A 181 0.22 -7.45 10.53
C ASP A 181 0.50 -7.11 9.06
N GLN A 182 -0.57 -6.88 8.28
CA GLN A 182 -0.45 -6.64 6.84
C GLN A 182 0.21 -5.29 6.49
N ARG A 183 0.41 -4.40 7.47
CA ARG A 183 1.18 -3.18 7.24
C ARG A 183 2.63 -3.45 6.82
N ASN A 184 3.14 -4.65 7.06
CA ASN A 184 4.39 -5.16 6.50
C ASN A 184 4.43 -5.07 4.97
N TRP A 185 3.28 -5.15 4.30
CA TRP A 185 3.11 -5.00 2.85
C TRP A 185 2.36 -3.73 2.47
N THR A 186 2.27 -2.77 3.40
CA THR A 186 1.58 -1.48 3.25
C THR A 186 0.04 -1.60 3.14
N ASP A 187 -0.56 -2.74 3.48
CA ASP A 187 -2.02 -2.85 3.59
C ASP A 187 -2.50 -2.32 4.94
N ALA A 188 -3.58 -1.53 4.95
CA ALA A 188 -4.09 -0.87 6.15
C ALA A 188 -4.92 -1.81 7.04
N SER A 189 -4.39 -2.96 7.44
CA SER A 189 -5.11 -3.95 8.21
C SER A 189 -4.22 -4.88 9.04
N TYR A 190 -4.83 -5.45 10.10
CA TYR A 190 -4.39 -6.71 10.68
C TYR A 190 -5.28 -7.80 10.06
N LYS A 191 -4.69 -8.88 9.55
CA LYS A 191 -5.41 -9.94 8.86
C LYS A 191 -5.44 -11.22 9.65
N THR A 192 -6.64 -11.66 10.03
CA THR A 192 -6.89 -12.98 10.62
C THR A 192 -7.30 -13.94 9.51
N TYR A 193 -6.61 -15.09 9.40
CA TYR A 193 -6.80 -16.05 8.31
C TYR A 193 -6.53 -17.49 8.74
N GLY A 194 -7.14 -18.44 8.06
CA GLY A 194 -6.86 -19.87 8.06
C GLY A 194 -6.39 -20.30 6.66
N THR A 195 -5.46 -21.17 6.50
CA THR A 195 -4.66 -22.02 7.39
C THR A 195 -3.43 -21.29 7.90
N PRO A 196 -2.96 -21.51 9.15
CA PRO A 196 -1.76 -20.90 9.72
C PRO A 196 -0.49 -21.16 8.90
N LEU A 197 0.46 -20.19 8.89
CA LEU A 197 1.75 -20.31 8.18
C LEU A 197 2.64 -21.43 8.75
N GLY A 198 2.49 -21.75 10.02
CA GLY A 198 3.21 -22.86 10.64
C GLY A 198 2.85 -24.26 10.09
N LYS A 199 1.73 -24.40 9.37
CA LYS A 199 1.38 -25.64 8.65
C LYS A 199 2.11 -25.70 7.31
N PRO A 200 2.51 -26.91 6.84
CA PRO A 200 3.28 -27.08 5.60
C PRO A 200 2.62 -26.42 4.38
N PHE A 201 3.46 -25.89 3.49
CA PHE A 201 3.08 -25.43 2.16
C PHE A 201 4.30 -25.47 1.19
N PRO A 202 4.10 -25.64 -0.15
CA PRO A 202 2.81 -25.95 -0.75
C PRO A 202 2.35 -27.38 -0.41
N VAL A 203 1.04 -27.63 -0.39
CA VAL A 203 0.45 -28.96 -0.21
C VAL A 203 -0.43 -29.33 -1.39
N GLN A 204 -0.45 -30.63 -1.73
CA GLN A 204 -1.31 -31.15 -2.80
C GLN A 204 -2.78 -31.14 -2.36
N VAL A 205 -3.62 -30.48 -3.14
CA VAL A 205 -5.08 -30.61 -3.06
C VAL A 205 -5.51 -31.63 -4.10
N GLN A 206 -6.37 -32.57 -3.71
CA GLN A 206 -6.93 -33.57 -4.62
C GLN A 206 -8.25 -33.08 -5.21
N LYS A 207 -8.56 -33.47 -6.47
CA LYS A 207 -9.87 -33.24 -7.06
C LYS A 207 -10.97 -33.79 -6.14
N GLY A 208 -11.99 -32.97 -5.85
CA GLY A 208 -13.08 -33.29 -4.96
C GLY A 208 -12.83 -32.97 -3.48
N GLU A 209 -11.61 -32.56 -3.11
CA GLU A 209 -11.31 -32.12 -1.75
C GLU A 209 -12.05 -30.84 -1.41
N LYS A 210 -12.57 -30.77 -0.18
CA LYS A 210 -13.41 -29.67 0.31
C LYS A 210 -12.69 -28.86 1.38
N VAL A 211 -12.98 -27.55 1.40
CA VAL A 211 -12.59 -26.62 2.46
C VAL A 211 -13.86 -25.89 2.91
N ASN A 212 -14.27 -26.11 4.15
CA ASN A 212 -15.45 -25.49 4.73
C ASN A 212 -15.02 -24.62 5.92
N GLN A 213 -15.38 -23.35 5.90
CA GLN A 213 -15.03 -22.41 6.97
C GLN A 213 -16.19 -21.45 7.20
N SER A 214 -16.29 -20.93 8.43
CA SER A 214 -17.29 -19.91 8.73
C SER A 214 -16.77 -18.85 9.68
N VAL A 215 -17.39 -17.67 9.59
CA VAL A 215 -17.18 -16.51 10.47
C VAL A 215 -18.52 -16.06 11.01
N SER A 216 -18.62 -15.85 12.31
CA SER A 216 -19.73 -15.19 12.97
C SER A 216 -19.24 -13.93 13.69
N LEU A 217 -19.81 -12.80 13.38
CA LEU A 217 -19.52 -11.50 14.00
C LEU A 217 -20.76 -10.98 14.71
N LEU A 218 -20.65 -10.77 16.02
CA LEU A 218 -21.65 -10.07 16.82
C LEU A 218 -21.09 -8.73 17.30
N VAL A 219 -21.80 -7.63 17.02
CA VAL A 219 -21.40 -6.29 17.47
C VAL A 219 -22.40 -5.81 18.50
N GLU A 220 -21.95 -5.63 19.74
CA GLU A 220 -22.77 -5.15 20.85
C GLU A 220 -22.49 -3.67 21.14
N GLN A 221 -23.54 -2.87 21.34
CA GLN A 221 -23.40 -1.49 21.78
C GLN A 221 -24.08 -1.32 23.13
N LYS A 222 -23.36 -0.78 24.11
CA LYS A 222 -23.98 -0.39 25.39
C LYS A 222 -24.87 0.82 25.18
N PRO A 223 -26.11 0.81 25.69
CA PRO A 223 -26.98 1.97 25.64
C PRO A 223 -26.29 3.16 26.29
N LYS A 224 -26.18 4.28 25.58
CA LYS A 224 -25.76 5.55 26.21
C LYS A 224 -26.92 6.05 27.06
N SER A 225 -26.70 6.16 28.37
CA SER A 225 -27.69 6.80 29.27
C SER A 225 -27.88 8.24 28.82
N GLY A 226 -29.10 8.57 28.30
CA GLY A 226 -29.55 9.94 28.07
C GLY A 226 -29.47 10.51 26.65
N GLN A 227 -29.24 9.70 25.61
CA GLN A 227 -29.41 10.18 24.22
C GLN A 227 -30.44 9.32 23.46
N VAL A 228 -31.49 10.00 23.01
CA VAL A 228 -32.45 9.52 22.02
C VAL A 228 -31.66 9.01 20.81
N THR A 229 -31.98 7.81 20.36
CA THR A 229 -31.48 7.22 19.11
C THR A 229 -31.57 8.23 17.99
N ALA A 230 -30.45 8.85 17.64
CA ALA A 230 -30.34 9.60 16.41
C ALA A 230 -30.40 8.59 15.27
N SER A 231 -31.56 8.54 14.61
CA SER A 231 -31.79 7.79 13.40
C SER A 231 -30.68 8.04 12.39
N ILE A 232 -30.14 6.96 11.83
CA ILE A 232 -29.06 6.95 10.86
C ILE A 232 -29.55 7.60 9.56
N SER A 233 -29.29 8.91 9.43
CA SER A 233 -29.32 9.62 8.16
C SER A 233 -27.90 10.07 7.82
N SER A 234 -26.96 9.17 7.53
CA SER A 234 -25.56 9.58 7.53
C SER A 234 -24.73 9.21 6.30
N LEU A 235 -25.35 8.95 5.15
CA LEU A 235 -24.67 9.22 3.86
C LEU A 235 -24.74 10.70 3.48
N ALA A 236 -25.39 11.53 4.32
CA ALA A 236 -25.45 13.00 4.20
C ALA A 236 -24.52 13.70 5.21
N ASP A 237 -23.56 12.99 5.80
CA ASP A 237 -22.56 13.65 6.63
C ASP A 237 -21.71 14.59 5.77
N LYS A 238 -21.56 15.83 6.29
CA LYS A 238 -20.73 16.84 5.65
C LYS A 238 -19.30 16.32 5.49
N ARG A 239 -18.78 16.39 4.27
CA ARG A 239 -17.38 16.14 3.99
C ARG A 239 -16.58 17.35 4.39
N ILE A 240 -15.73 17.20 5.38
CA ILE A 240 -14.96 18.31 5.95
C ILE A 240 -13.47 18.04 5.77
N LEU A 241 -12.78 19.00 5.17
CA LEU A 241 -11.32 19.08 5.15
C LEU A 241 -10.87 20.04 6.25
N LYS A 242 -10.15 19.54 7.25
CA LYS A 242 -9.52 20.37 8.28
C LYS A 242 -8.06 20.60 7.94
N ILE A 243 -7.64 21.86 7.98
CA ILE A 243 -6.27 22.29 7.72
C ILE A 243 -5.73 22.87 9.02
N HIS A 244 -4.51 22.46 9.42
CA HIS A 244 -3.87 22.86 10.67
C HIS A 244 -2.57 23.64 10.36
N PRO A 245 -2.64 24.94 10.06
CA PRO A 245 -1.49 25.74 9.61
C PRO A 245 -0.37 25.86 10.66
N ASP A 246 -0.70 25.59 11.93
CA ASP A 246 0.25 25.51 13.05
C ASP A 246 1.11 24.22 13.07
N LYS A 247 0.78 23.23 12.23
CA LYS A 247 1.48 21.94 12.14
C LYS A 247 2.13 21.76 10.78
N THR A 248 3.41 22.05 10.71
CA THR A 248 4.20 21.98 9.47
C THR A 248 5.24 20.88 9.51
N TYR A 249 5.52 20.30 8.35
CA TYR A 249 6.49 19.22 8.13
C TYR A 249 7.32 19.53 6.90
N PRO A 250 8.59 19.10 6.83
CA PRO A 250 9.37 19.23 5.60
C PRO A 250 8.71 18.47 4.45
N LEU A 251 8.70 19.05 3.26
CA LEU A 251 8.41 18.27 2.06
C LEU A 251 9.60 17.35 1.78
N PRO A 252 9.40 16.02 1.70
CA PRO A 252 10.49 15.10 1.37
C PRO A 252 11.08 15.38 -0.01
N GLY A 253 12.35 15.06 -0.21
CA GLY A 253 12.95 15.11 -1.53
C GLY A 253 12.23 14.17 -2.50
N LEU A 254 11.70 14.69 -3.62
CA LEU A 254 10.99 13.89 -4.60
C LEU A 254 11.88 13.60 -5.81
N GLY A 255 11.83 12.38 -6.34
CA GLY A 255 12.51 11.98 -7.56
C GLY A 255 11.79 10.86 -8.31
N PRO A 256 12.02 10.72 -9.63
CA PRO A 256 11.61 9.55 -10.39
C PRO A 256 12.70 8.47 -10.44
N GLY A 257 12.30 7.25 -10.82
CA GLY A 257 13.21 6.20 -11.23
C GLY A 257 13.49 6.23 -12.74
N ARG A 258 14.60 5.63 -13.15
CA ARG A 258 14.91 5.40 -14.55
C ARG A 258 13.89 4.44 -15.16
N THR A 259 13.47 4.74 -16.39
CA THR A 259 12.58 3.85 -17.14
C THR A 259 13.25 2.50 -17.38
N ALA A 260 12.56 1.42 -17.05
CA ALA A 260 13.02 0.08 -17.32
C ALA A 260 13.06 -0.22 -18.83
N GLY A 261 14.00 -1.08 -19.26
CA GLY A 261 14.17 -1.43 -20.66
C GLY A 261 14.90 -0.39 -21.50
N ALA A 262 15.57 0.59 -20.86
CA ALA A 262 16.42 1.60 -21.49
C ALA A 262 15.73 2.34 -22.66
N ILE A 263 14.46 2.75 -22.47
CA ILE A 263 13.77 3.63 -23.44
C ILE A 263 14.51 4.97 -23.42
N PRO A 264 15.17 5.38 -24.52
CA PRO A 264 15.91 6.63 -24.54
C PRO A 264 14.98 7.81 -24.32
N LEU A 265 15.45 8.80 -23.56
CA LEU A 265 14.76 10.07 -23.44
C LEU A 265 14.87 10.82 -24.76
N THR A 266 13.74 11.17 -25.38
CA THR A 266 13.71 12.09 -26.52
C THR A 266 14.07 13.52 -26.08
N GLY A 267 14.44 14.39 -27.02
CA GLY A 267 14.71 15.79 -26.72
C GLY A 267 13.53 16.48 -26.02
N GLU A 268 12.30 16.24 -26.51
CA GLU A 268 11.08 16.82 -25.93
C GLU A 268 10.80 16.31 -24.52
N ALA A 269 10.89 14.99 -24.29
CA ALA A 269 10.70 14.42 -22.95
C ALA A 269 11.76 14.91 -21.97
N SER A 270 13.02 15.01 -22.42
CA SER A 270 14.12 15.52 -21.61
C SER A 270 13.90 17.00 -21.23
N GLU A 271 13.45 17.84 -22.17
CA GLU A 271 13.13 19.25 -21.91
C GLU A 271 12.00 19.39 -20.89
N MET A 272 10.92 18.63 -21.06
CA MET A 272 9.77 18.65 -20.13
C MET A 272 10.17 18.18 -18.72
N LEU A 273 10.93 17.11 -18.62
CA LEU A 273 11.35 16.56 -17.34
C LEU A 273 12.38 17.47 -16.64
N SER A 274 13.36 18.00 -17.36
CA SER A 274 14.39 18.91 -16.79
C SER A 274 13.80 20.22 -16.26
N ALA A 275 12.61 20.63 -16.74
CA ALA A 275 11.87 21.75 -16.17
C ALA A 275 11.31 21.47 -14.77
N LEU A 276 11.30 20.23 -14.30
CA LEU A 276 10.89 19.84 -12.96
C LEU A 276 12.15 19.74 -12.07
N PRO A 277 12.24 20.52 -10.96
CA PRO A 277 13.41 20.49 -10.08
C PRO A 277 13.37 19.28 -9.13
N PHE A 278 13.44 18.07 -9.69
CA PHE A 278 13.50 16.87 -8.88
C PHE A 278 14.78 16.80 -8.03
N HIS A 279 14.64 16.31 -6.82
CA HIS A 279 15.71 16.21 -5.84
C HIS A 279 16.75 15.15 -6.23
N HIS A 280 16.32 14.08 -6.89
CA HIS A 280 17.16 12.97 -7.32
C HIS A 280 16.56 12.22 -8.52
N TYR A 281 17.40 11.38 -9.13
CA TYR A 281 17.05 10.44 -10.19
C TYR A 281 17.56 9.06 -9.79
N ARG A 282 16.64 8.14 -9.46
CA ARG A 282 17.01 6.79 -9.04
C ARG A 282 17.39 5.92 -10.22
N VAL A 283 18.53 5.27 -10.10
CA VAL A 283 19.09 4.36 -11.10
C VAL A 283 19.63 3.11 -10.43
N ASP A 284 19.20 1.95 -10.92
CA ASP A 284 19.65 0.64 -10.44
C ASP A 284 20.72 0.08 -11.38
N LEU A 285 21.92 -0.23 -10.83
CA LEU A 285 23.04 -0.86 -11.53
C LEU A 285 23.30 -2.25 -10.98
N GLN A 286 23.25 -3.25 -11.88
CA GLN A 286 23.47 -4.65 -11.56
C GLN A 286 24.97 -4.99 -11.75
N LEU A 287 25.83 -4.65 -10.76
CA LEU A 287 27.28 -4.81 -10.86
C LEU A 287 27.75 -6.27 -11.05
N ASN A 288 26.88 -7.22 -10.72
CA ASN A 288 27.09 -8.66 -10.93
C ASN A 288 26.76 -9.12 -12.36
N LYS A 289 26.19 -8.28 -13.21
CA LYS A 289 25.82 -8.59 -14.60
C LYS A 289 26.84 -8.00 -15.57
N TYR A 290 27.04 -8.68 -16.69
CA TYR A 290 27.86 -8.17 -17.80
C TYR A 290 27.19 -6.96 -18.47
N GLY A 291 27.96 -5.92 -18.77
CA GLY A 291 27.52 -4.75 -19.52
C GLY A 291 26.93 -3.62 -18.66
N TRP A 292 26.98 -3.70 -17.34
CA TRP A 292 26.53 -2.63 -16.45
C TRP A 292 27.27 -1.29 -16.70
N GLU A 293 28.51 -1.34 -17.23
CA GLU A 293 29.31 -0.16 -17.59
C GLU A 293 28.61 0.65 -18.69
N ALA A 294 28.03 0.00 -19.69
CA ALA A 294 27.27 0.68 -20.74
C ALA A 294 25.97 1.31 -20.20
N ASP A 295 25.32 0.64 -19.25
CA ASP A 295 24.18 1.24 -18.54
C ASP A 295 24.59 2.48 -17.74
N TYR A 296 25.73 2.42 -17.05
CA TYR A 296 26.28 3.56 -16.33
C TYR A 296 26.58 4.74 -17.26
N ASP A 297 27.21 4.51 -18.42
CA ASP A 297 27.53 5.57 -19.38
C ASP A 297 26.28 6.19 -20.00
N SER A 298 25.24 5.39 -20.24
CA SER A 298 23.91 5.87 -20.65
C SER A 298 23.31 6.78 -19.58
N VAL A 299 23.35 6.36 -18.31
CA VAL A 299 22.88 7.14 -17.16
C VAL A 299 23.65 8.45 -17.00
N ALA A 300 24.97 8.42 -17.19
CA ALA A 300 25.78 9.65 -17.14
C ALA A 300 25.36 10.66 -18.22
N SER A 301 24.97 10.17 -19.40
CA SER A 301 24.42 11.01 -20.48
C SER A 301 23.03 11.56 -20.12
N GLU A 302 22.14 10.72 -19.61
CA GLU A 302 20.80 11.13 -19.16
C GLU A 302 20.88 12.16 -18.03
N GLN A 303 21.79 11.97 -17.06
CA GLN A 303 21.99 12.94 -15.97
C GLN A 303 22.39 14.31 -16.50
N LYS A 304 23.28 14.38 -17.50
CA LYS A 304 23.69 15.66 -18.12
C LYS A 304 22.51 16.38 -18.78
N GLN A 305 21.55 15.63 -19.35
CA GLN A 305 20.34 16.18 -19.97
C GLN A 305 19.33 16.66 -18.92
N LEU A 306 19.11 15.87 -17.87
CA LEU A 306 18.09 16.14 -16.85
C LEU A 306 18.57 17.12 -15.77
N GLY A 307 19.86 17.16 -15.48
CA GLY A 307 20.46 18.01 -14.45
C GLY A 307 20.26 17.51 -13.01
N TRP A 308 19.57 16.38 -12.79
CA TRP A 308 19.29 15.85 -11.46
C TRP A 308 20.46 15.00 -10.92
N PRO A 309 20.79 15.07 -9.62
CA PRO A 309 21.76 14.16 -9.00
C PRO A 309 21.16 12.75 -8.88
N LEU A 310 22.02 11.72 -8.90
CA LEU A 310 21.57 10.32 -8.84
C LEU A 310 21.32 9.86 -7.41
N GLU A 311 20.23 9.11 -7.22
CA GLU A 311 20.12 8.08 -6.21
C GLU A 311 20.58 6.77 -6.86
N LEU A 312 21.84 6.40 -6.63
CA LEU A 312 22.48 5.29 -7.33
C LEU A 312 22.39 4.02 -6.49
N VAL A 313 21.69 3.02 -7.02
CA VAL A 313 21.47 1.72 -6.40
C VAL A 313 22.47 0.72 -6.98
N LEU A 314 23.32 0.16 -6.13
CA LEU A 314 24.35 -0.81 -6.50
C LEU A 314 23.94 -2.21 -6.03
N HIS A 315 23.66 -3.09 -6.98
CA HIS A 315 23.38 -4.51 -6.72
C HIS A 315 24.64 -5.35 -6.89
N PHE A 316 25.05 -5.99 -5.81
CA PHE A 316 26.25 -6.80 -5.75
C PHE A 316 25.94 -8.31 -5.83
N GLY A 317 26.83 -9.06 -6.46
CA GLY A 317 26.83 -10.51 -6.45
C GLY A 317 27.76 -11.12 -5.40
N SER A 318 28.17 -12.34 -5.67
CA SER A 318 29.05 -13.09 -4.75
C SER A 318 30.49 -12.55 -4.68
N ARG A 319 30.91 -11.69 -5.63
CA ARG A 319 32.26 -11.12 -5.72
C ARG A 319 32.26 -9.63 -5.38
N ALA A 320 31.50 -9.21 -4.39
CA ALA A 320 31.18 -7.82 -4.07
C ALA A 320 32.40 -6.89 -4.00
N LYS A 321 33.54 -7.36 -3.43
CA LYS A 321 34.75 -6.54 -3.37
C LYS A 321 35.31 -6.24 -4.75
N LYS A 322 35.40 -7.23 -5.64
CA LYS A 322 35.89 -7.03 -7.02
C LYS A 322 34.93 -6.16 -7.83
N GLU A 323 33.62 -6.40 -7.66
CA GLU A 323 32.59 -5.61 -8.32
C GLU A 323 32.65 -4.14 -7.89
N LEU A 324 32.90 -3.88 -6.60
CA LEU A 324 33.14 -2.53 -6.08
C LEU A 324 34.39 -1.88 -6.72
N ASP A 325 35.52 -2.61 -6.75
CA ASP A 325 36.77 -2.07 -7.29
C ASP A 325 36.58 -1.67 -8.76
N THR A 326 35.94 -2.53 -9.57
CA THR A 326 35.62 -2.24 -10.99
C THR A 326 34.67 -1.03 -11.11
N PHE A 327 33.65 -0.92 -10.25
CA PHE A 327 32.74 0.22 -10.23
C PHE A 327 33.49 1.53 -9.92
N LEU A 328 34.35 1.53 -8.91
CA LEU A 328 35.09 2.73 -8.51
C LEU A 328 36.11 3.17 -9.60
N GLU A 329 36.75 2.21 -10.29
CA GLU A 329 37.59 2.50 -11.45
C GLU A 329 36.78 3.18 -12.56
N HIS A 330 35.63 2.61 -12.93
CA HIS A 330 34.76 3.16 -13.99
C HIS A 330 34.21 4.54 -13.60
N TYR A 331 33.76 4.70 -12.35
CA TYR A 331 33.33 5.99 -11.79
C TYR A 331 34.43 7.05 -11.90
N SER A 332 35.68 6.71 -11.62
CA SER A 332 36.81 7.66 -11.68
C SER A 332 37.07 8.19 -13.10
N LEU A 333 36.75 7.42 -14.13
CA LEU A 333 36.90 7.80 -15.53
C LEU A 333 35.74 8.69 -16.04
N ASN A 334 34.54 8.46 -15.54
CA ASN A 334 33.34 9.19 -15.95
C ASN A 334 32.47 9.55 -14.73
N PRO A 335 32.89 10.50 -13.87
CA PRO A 335 32.19 10.82 -12.63
C PRO A 335 30.82 11.43 -12.88
N VAL A 336 29.81 10.96 -12.13
CA VAL A 336 28.44 11.47 -12.11
C VAL A 336 28.14 12.15 -10.78
N LYS A 337 27.16 13.05 -10.76
CA LYS A 337 26.71 13.69 -9.52
C LYS A 337 25.80 12.75 -8.75
N ILE A 338 26.26 12.23 -7.62
CA ILE A 338 25.51 11.31 -6.74
C ILE A 338 24.96 12.07 -5.55
N ARG A 339 23.70 11.83 -5.24
CA ARG A 339 22.98 12.31 -4.03
C ARG A 339 23.03 11.31 -2.91
N HIS A 340 22.69 10.05 -3.24
CA HIS A 340 22.65 8.93 -2.32
C HIS A 340 23.19 7.67 -3.00
N LEU A 341 23.81 6.79 -2.22
CA LEU A 341 24.18 5.44 -2.62
C LEU A 341 23.32 4.44 -1.85
N LEU A 342 22.77 3.46 -2.55
CA LEU A 342 22.07 2.31 -1.98
C LEU A 342 22.84 1.04 -2.32
N VAL A 343 22.95 0.13 -1.35
CA VAL A 343 23.72 -1.11 -1.47
C VAL A 343 22.82 -2.30 -1.22
N PHE A 344 22.65 -3.17 -2.23
CA PHE A 344 21.90 -4.41 -2.12
C PHE A 344 22.70 -5.60 -2.65
N ASP A 345 22.38 -6.80 -2.16
CA ASP A 345 22.82 -8.06 -2.77
C ASP A 345 21.89 -8.48 -3.93
N GLN A 346 22.17 -9.63 -4.53
CA GLN A 346 21.36 -10.20 -5.60
C GLN A 346 19.91 -10.57 -5.18
N TYR A 347 19.61 -10.59 -3.88
CA TYR A 347 18.29 -10.86 -3.31
C TYR A 347 17.59 -9.57 -2.84
N PHE A 348 18.09 -8.41 -3.29
CA PHE A 348 17.54 -7.10 -2.96
C PHE A 348 17.61 -6.73 -1.47
N LEU A 349 18.57 -7.29 -0.73
CA LEU A 349 18.76 -7.05 0.71
C LEU A 349 20.14 -6.43 0.99
N SER A 350 20.20 -5.61 2.03
CA SER A 350 21.45 -5.06 2.58
C SER A 350 21.87 -5.85 3.81
N ASN A 351 22.43 -7.04 3.61
CA ASN A 351 22.92 -7.80 4.74
C ASN A 351 24.24 -7.21 5.31
N SER A 352 24.46 -7.33 6.62
CA SER A 352 25.61 -6.73 7.32
C SER A 352 26.96 -7.24 6.80
N LYS A 353 27.04 -8.46 6.23
CA LYS A 353 28.27 -8.99 5.64
C LYS A 353 28.65 -8.22 4.38
N LEU A 354 27.69 -7.97 3.49
CA LEU A 354 27.90 -7.17 2.28
C LEU A 354 28.33 -5.74 2.65
N LEU A 355 27.56 -5.10 3.56
CA LEU A 355 27.84 -3.71 3.97
C LEU A 355 29.25 -3.54 4.53
N LYS A 356 29.73 -4.46 5.36
CA LYS A 356 31.11 -4.44 5.90
C LYS A 356 32.17 -4.58 4.82
N GLN A 357 31.87 -5.23 3.69
CA GLN A 357 32.79 -5.41 2.58
C GLN A 357 32.87 -4.18 1.66
N VAL A 358 31.75 -3.48 1.44
CA VAL A 358 31.68 -2.45 0.38
C VAL A 358 31.62 -1.03 0.90
N VAL A 359 30.98 -0.76 2.06
CA VAL A 359 30.78 0.60 2.57
C VAL A 359 32.11 1.31 2.87
N PRO A 360 33.14 0.68 3.48
CA PRO A 360 34.42 1.33 3.70
C PRO A 360 35.10 1.78 2.41
N GLY A 361 35.03 0.96 1.34
CA GLY A 361 35.58 1.31 0.03
C GLY A 361 34.84 2.46 -0.64
N LEU A 362 33.49 2.45 -0.57
CA LEU A 362 32.67 3.56 -1.05
C LEU A 362 33.01 4.87 -0.32
N LYS A 363 33.10 4.84 1.01
CA LYS A 363 33.40 6.02 1.83
C LYS A 363 34.84 6.51 1.66
N ALA A 364 35.79 5.66 1.28
CA ALA A 364 37.16 6.07 0.99
C ALA A 364 37.26 6.95 -0.27
N VAL A 365 36.42 6.71 -1.27
CA VAL A 365 36.38 7.44 -2.54
C VAL A 365 35.31 8.56 -2.54
N LEU A 366 34.20 8.32 -1.86
CA LEU A 366 33.01 9.19 -1.82
C LEU A 366 32.63 9.51 -0.36
N PRO A 367 33.51 10.20 0.41
CA PRO A 367 33.32 10.39 1.85
C PRO A 367 32.04 11.17 2.22
N ASP A 368 31.67 12.14 1.38
CA ASP A 368 30.53 13.04 1.62
C ASP A 368 29.19 12.47 1.12
N ILE A 369 29.20 11.37 0.37
CA ILE A 369 27.98 10.78 -0.16
C ILE A 369 27.35 9.85 0.87
N PRO A 370 26.09 10.09 1.29
CA PRO A 370 25.39 9.20 2.19
C PRO A 370 25.20 7.81 1.57
N VAL A 371 25.46 6.75 2.37
CA VAL A 371 25.28 5.35 1.98
C VAL A 371 24.14 4.76 2.80
N GLY A 372 23.14 4.26 2.11
CA GLY A 372 21.97 3.62 2.71
C GLY A 372 21.81 2.17 2.31
N GLY A 373 20.86 1.53 2.97
CA GLY A 373 20.49 0.15 2.72
C GLY A 373 19.19 -0.22 3.43
N GLY A 374 18.87 -1.49 3.38
CA GLY A 374 17.61 -2.04 3.86
C GLY A 374 17.13 -3.10 2.89
N THR A 375 16.08 -2.80 2.15
CA THR A 375 15.58 -3.68 1.10
C THR A 375 15.06 -2.89 -0.10
N ASP A 376 15.16 -3.46 -1.28
CA ASP A 376 14.47 -2.97 -2.48
C ASP A 376 13.06 -3.57 -2.63
N ALA A 377 12.67 -4.42 -1.68
CA ALA A 377 11.36 -5.04 -1.56
C ALA A 377 10.44 -4.28 -0.57
N ASN A 378 9.43 -4.96 -0.01
CA ASN A 378 8.47 -4.35 0.90
C ASN A 378 9.08 -4.14 2.30
N PHE A 379 8.39 -3.38 3.14
CA PHE A 379 8.80 -3.17 4.54
C PHE A 379 8.97 -4.47 5.33
N ALA A 380 8.23 -5.53 4.98
CA ALA A 380 8.32 -6.86 5.60
C ALA A 380 9.75 -7.39 5.66
N GLU A 381 10.49 -7.27 4.57
CA GLU A 381 11.86 -7.78 4.46
C GLU A 381 12.81 -6.98 5.36
N LEU A 382 12.66 -5.65 5.42
CA LEU A 382 13.40 -4.79 6.34
C LEU A 382 13.07 -5.11 7.80
N ASN A 383 11.78 -5.27 8.12
CA ASN A 383 11.29 -5.48 9.48
C ASN A 383 11.75 -6.83 10.06
N ARG A 384 11.84 -7.86 9.20
CA ARG A 384 12.28 -9.22 9.58
C ARG A 384 13.79 -9.41 9.57
N ASN A 385 14.50 -8.65 8.72
CA ASN A 385 15.94 -8.77 8.54
C ASN A 385 16.63 -7.39 8.55
N PRO A 386 16.54 -6.65 9.68
CA PRO A 386 17.12 -5.32 9.76
C PRO A 386 18.66 -5.39 9.64
N PRO A 387 19.28 -4.53 8.78
CA PRO A 387 20.73 -4.42 8.71
C PRO A 387 21.29 -3.74 9.96
N ASP A 388 22.62 -3.85 10.16
CA ASP A 388 23.32 -3.11 11.21
C ASP A 388 23.26 -1.59 10.90
N PRO A 389 22.54 -0.79 11.71
CA PRO A 389 22.35 0.63 11.43
C PRO A 389 23.65 1.46 11.57
N GLN A 390 24.69 0.94 12.22
CA GLN A 390 25.97 1.63 12.34
C GLN A 390 26.74 1.69 11.01
N LEU A 391 26.40 0.83 10.07
CA LEU A 391 27.01 0.78 8.75
C LEU A 391 26.33 1.69 7.72
N LEU A 392 25.22 2.37 8.10
CA LEU A 392 24.35 3.10 7.20
C LEU A 392 24.10 4.53 7.68
N ASP A 393 23.97 5.45 6.74
CA ASP A 393 23.55 6.84 7.01
C ASP A 393 22.02 6.96 7.02
N PHE A 394 21.31 6.14 6.24
CA PHE A 394 19.85 6.09 6.13
C PHE A 394 19.37 4.69 5.75
N ILE A 395 18.06 4.46 5.86
CA ILE A 395 17.43 3.18 5.53
C ILE A 395 16.38 3.34 4.44
N THR A 396 16.13 2.25 3.69
CA THR A 396 15.17 2.23 2.59
C THR A 396 14.37 0.94 2.49
N TYR A 397 13.18 1.06 1.91
CA TYR A 397 12.32 -0.02 1.43
C TYR A 397 11.37 0.53 0.36
N SER A 398 10.66 -0.36 -0.35
CA SER A 398 9.71 0.00 -1.40
C SER A 398 8.27 -0.07 -0.93
N ILE A 399 7.38 0.68 -1.58
CA ILE A 399 5.93 0.67 -1.35
C ILE A 399 5.19 0.29 -2.62
N CYS A 400 4.29 -0.70 -2.51
CA CYS A 400 3.32 -1.06 -3.54
C CYS A 400 1.95 -1.28 -2.89
N PRO A 401 0.88 -0.54 -3.26
CA PRO A 401 -0.43 -0.67 -2.65
C PRO A 401 -1.21 -1.90 -3.12
N GLN A 402 -0.70 -2.68 -4.08
CA GLN A 402 -1.39 -3.78 -4.74
C GLN A 402 -0.72 -5.14 -4.48
N ILE A 403 -0.31 -5.40 -3.25
CA ILE A 403 0.27 -6.72 -2.92
C ILE A 403 -0.83 -7.78 -2.78
N HIS A 404 -1.96 -7.44 -2.15
CA HIS A 404 -3.02 -8.41 -1.85
C HIS A 404 -4.32 -8.17 -2.62
N ALA A 405 -4.63 -6.94 -3.01
CA ALA A 405 -5.82 -6.59 -3.78
C ALA A 405 -5.51 -5.43 -4.75
N ILE A 406 -6.33 -5.31 -5.81
CA ILE A 406 -6.05 -4.42 -6.94
C ILE A 406 -7.13 -3.36 -7.20
N ASP A 407 -8.21 -3.36 -6.43
CA ASP A 407 -9.33 -2.43 -6.59
C ASP A 407 -9.02 -1.04 -6.03
N ASN A 408 -9.76 -0.03 -6.50
CA ASN A 408 -9.55 1.36 -6.09
C ASN A 408 -9.74 1.60 -4.60
N LEU A 409 -10.73 0.93 -3.99
CA LEU A 409 -11.00 1.08 -2.55
C LEU A 409 -9.79 0.63 -1.73
N THR A 410 -9.21 -0.54 -2.05
CA THR A 410 -7.99 -1.04 -1.39
C THR A 410 -6.81 -0.09 -1.56
N LEU A 411 -6.60 0.46 -2.76
CA LEU A 411 -5.49 1.40 -2.98
C LEU A 411 -5.61 2.64 -2.09
N VAL A 412 -6.84 3.15 -1.95
CA VAL A 412 -7.09 4.33 -1.10
C VAL A 412 -7.00 3.98 0.38
N GLU A 413 -7.55 2.83 0.82
CA GLU A 413 -7.39 2.34 2.20
C GLU A 413 -5.91 2.24 2.60
N ASN A 414 -5.07 1.73 1.71
CA ASN A 414 -3.65 1.48 1.97
C ASN A 414 -2.82 2.76 2.15
N LEU A 415 -3.34 3.93 1.78
CA LEU A 415 -2.71 5.21 2.11
C LEU A 415 -2.55 5.40 3.63
N GLU A 416 -3.48 4.88 4.43
CA GLU A 416 -3.46 4.96 5.90
C GLU A 416 -2.24 4.24 6.52
N ALA A 417 -1.79 3.13 5.93
CA ALA A 417 -0.69 2.31 6.45
C ALA A 417 0.70 2.85 6.08
N GLN A 418 0.81 3.72 5.09
CA GLN A 418 2.11 4.22 4.63
C GLN A 418 2.88 4.96 5.74
N SER A 419 2.18 5.78 6.54
CA SER A 419 2.78 6.48 7.67
C SER A 419 3.28 5.53 8.76
N ASP A 420 2.63 4.40 8.94
CA ASP A 420 3.00 3.40 9.95
C ASP A 420 4.32 2.71 9.60
N SER A 421 4.56 2.44 8.32
CA SER A 421 5.80 1.84 7.87
C SER A 421 7.00 2.76 8.13
N VAL A 422 6.87 4.07 7.89
CA VAL A 422 7.91 5.06 8.21
C VAL A 422 8.17 5.13 9.70
N SER A 423 7.10 5.24 10.51
CA SER A 423 7.21 5.32 11.97
C SER A 423 7.87 4.07 12.56
N SER A 424 7.50 2.88 12.04
CA SER A 424 8.09 1.61 12.46
C SER A 424 9.56 1.50 12.04
N ALA A 425 9.92 1.92 10.83
CA ALA A 425 11.30 1.93 10.35
C ALA A 425 12.21 2.86 11.18
N ILE A 426 11.74 4.07 11.50
CA ILE A 426 12.46 5.01 12.36
C ILE A 426 12.64 4.40 13.76
N SER A 427 11.59 3.83 14.34
CA SER A 427 11.65 3.21 15.66
C SER A 427 12.60 2.01 15.70
N LEU A 428 12.64 1.21 14.62
CA LEU A 428 13.47 0.00 14.53
C LEU A 428 14.97 0.32 14.43
N LEU A 429 15.36 1.30 13.62
CA LEU A 429 16.76 1.52 13.25
C LEU A 429 17.30 2.90 13.63
N ASN A 430 16.46 3.83 14.08
CA ASN A 430 16.81 5.21 14.44
C ASN A 430 17.65 5.93 13.35
N LYS A 431 17.20 5.84 12.10
CA LYS A 431 17.84 6.45 10.93
C LYS A 431 16.80 7.20 10.09
N PRO A 432 17.23 8.20 9.28
CA PRO A 432 16.37 8.77 8.25
C PRO A 432 15.84 7.70 7.32
N VAL A 433 14.59 7.85 6.89
CA VAL A 433 13.91 6.89 6.00
C VAL A 433 13.78 7.50 4.61
N ILE A 434 14.26 6.79 3.61
CA ILE A 434 14.08 7.07 2.19
C ILE A 434 13.21 5.97 1.60
N ILE A 435 12.13 6.32 0.91
CA ILE A 435 11.26 5.34 0.25
C ILE A 435 11.62 5.25 -1.23
N GLY A 436 12.08 4.11 -1.64
CA GLY A 436 12.48 3.92 -3.04
C GLY A 436 12.28 2.49 -3.52
N ALA A 437 11.36 2.20 -4.43
CA ALA A 437 10.44 3.11 -5.13
C ALA A 437 9.00 2.93 -4.64
N VAL A 438 8.18 3.97 -4.82
CA VAL A 438 6.72 3.87 -4.72
C VAL A 438 6.17 3.61 -6.11
N THR A 439 5.47 2.49 -6.30
CA THR A 439 4.88 2.09 -7.59
C THR A 439 3.45 1.61 -7.39
N LEU A 440 2.58 1.78 -8.40
CA LEU A 440 1.20 1.26 -8.29
C LEU A 440 1.16 -0.26 -8.29
N LYS A 441 2.00 -0.93 -9.10
CA LYS A 441 2.17 -2.39 -9.10
C LYS A 441 3.55 -2.79 -8.63
N LYS A 442 3.67 -4.00 -8.09
CA LYS A 442 4.95 -4.59 -7.69
C LYS A 442 5.93 -4.60 -8.86
N ARG A 443 7.20 -4.34 -8.59
CA ARG A 443 8.27 -4.37 -9.60
C ARG A 443 8.75 -5.80 -9.86
N PHE A 444 8.73 -6.65 -8.85
CA PHE A 444 9.11 -8.06 -8.87
C PHE A 444 8.39 -8.82 -7.75
N ASN A 445 8.50 -10.16 -7.73
CA ASN A 445 7.96 -11.00 -6.66
C ASN A 445 9.03 -11.29 -5.61
N ALA A 446 9.06 -10.54 -4.52
CA ALA A 446 10.04 -10.68 -3.43
C ALA A 446 9.92 -12.01 -2.65
N VAL A 447 8.81 -12.74 -2.81
CA VAL A 447 8.51 -14.00 -2.08
C VAL A 447 8.37 -15.19 -3.03
N ALA A 448 8.95 -15.11 -4.23
CA ALA A 448 9.01 -16.23 -5.16
C ALA A 448 9.74 -17.41 -4.50
N THR A 449 9.19 -18.62 -4.67
CA THR A 449 9.73 -19.86 -4.10
C THR A 449 10.45 -20.73 -5.12
N ASP A 450 10.39 -20.39 -6.41
CA ASP A 450 11.00 -21.10 -7.53
C ASP A 450 12.00 -20.22 -8.27
N ASP A 451 13.18 -20.78 -8.58
CA ASP A 451 14.22 -20.14 -9.40
C ASP A 451 13.75 -19.82 -10.83
N GLU A 452 12.73 -20.53 -11.34
CA GLU A 452 12.14 -20.28 -12.66
C GLU A 452 11.35 -18.95 -12.71
N ASP A 453 10.95 -18.40 -11.57
CA ASP A 453 10.29 -17.09 -11.47
C ASP A 453 11.27 -15.92 -11.66
N GLU A 454 12.59 -16.14 -11.69
CA GLU A 454 13.60 -15.13 -12.05
C GLU A 454 13.54 -14.70 -13.53
N SER A 455 12.87 -15.48 -14.39
CA SER A 455 12.63 -15.13 -15.79
C SER A 455 11.43 -14.20 -16.00
N GLN A 456 10.86 -13.65 -14.93
CA GLN A 456 9.64 -12.84 -15.01
C GLN A 456 9.85 -11.61 -15.89
N ALA A 457 9.15 -11.63 -17.02
CA ALA A 457 8.81 -10.41 -17.72
C ALA A 457 8.28 -9.41 -16.70
N MET A 458 8.72 -8.14 -16.78
CA MET A 458 8.22 -7.10 -15.88
C MET A 458 6.70 -7.15 -15.84
N PRO A 459 6.08 -7.08 -14.64
CA PRO A 459 4.62 -7.12 -14.53
C PRO A 459 3.97 -6.08 -15.44
N GLU A 460 2.82 -6.40 -16.02
CA GLU A 460 2.05 -5.45 -16.82
C GLU A 460 1.83 -4.14 -16.05
N PRO A 461 1.98 -2.97 -16.71
CA PRO A 461 1.78 -1.68 -16.06
C PRO A 461 0.34 -1.54 -15.52
N ASP A 462 0.16 -0.70 -14.53
CA ASP A 462 -1.19 -0.41 -14.03
C ASP A 462 -1.96 0.46 -15.03
N PRO A 463 -3.17 0.07 -15.45
CA PRO A 463 -3.95 0.85 -16.41
C PRO A 463 -4.35 2.24 -15.87
N ARG A 464 -4.25 2.47 -14.56
CA ARG A 464 -4.55 3.75 -13.92
C ARG A 464 -3.36 4.72 -13.91
N GLN A 465 -2.14 4.27 -14.27
CA GLN A 465 -0.90 5.06 -14.14
C GLN A 465 -1.03 6.51 -14.63
N HIS A 466 -1.73 6.74 -15.74
CA HIS A 466 -1.86 8.06 -16.34
C HIS A 466 -3.25 8.69 -16.16
N THR A 467 -3.98 8.27 -15.10
CA THR A 467 -5.31 8.81 -14.78
C THR A 467 -5.26 9.83 -13.64
N GLY A 468 -6.33 10.61 -13.49
CA GLY A 468 -6.52 11.51 -12.35
C GLY A 468 -6.54 10.76 -11.02
N PHE A 469 -7.05 9.50 -10.99
CA PHE A 469 -7.02 8.66 -9.81
C PHE A 469 -5.59 8.38 -9.33
N ALA A 470 -4.68 7.99 -10.23
CA ALA A 470 -3.29 7.73 -9.86
C ALA A 470 -2.59 8.99 -9.32
N ALA A 471 -2.85 10.15 -9.93
CA ALA A 471 -2.32 11.42 -9.46
C ALA A 471 -2.89 11.79 -8.08
N GLY A 472 -4.19 11.60 -7.85
CA GLY A 472 -4.83 11.81 -6.55
C GLY A 472 -4.28 10.88 -5.48
N TRP A 473 -4.12 9.59 -5.79
CA TRP A 473 -3.49 8.62 -4.90
C TRP A 473 -2.04 9.02 -4.55
N THR A 474 -1.27 9.48 -5.54
CA THR A 474 0.11 9.96 -5.35
C THR A 474 0.15 11.18 -4.42
N LEU A 475 -0.81 12.09 -4.55
CA LEU A 475 -0.97 13.24 -3.65
C LEU A 475 -1.16 12.77 -2.19
N GLY A 476 -2.10 11.82 -1.97
CA GLY A 476 -2.36 11.26 -0.64
C GLY A 476 -1.15 10.51 -0.08
N SER A 477 -0.41 9.78 -0.93
CA SER A 477 0.83 9.09 -0.57
C SER A 477 1.93 10.07 -0.14
N ILE A 478 2.21 11.11 -0.92
CA ILE A 478 3.19 12.15 -0.57
C ILE A 478 2.82 12.80 0.77
N ARG A 479 1.54 13.14 0.97
CA ARG A 479 1.06 13.71 2.23
C ARG A 479 1.32 12.77 3.41
N ASN A 480 0.90 11.50 3.34
CA ASN A 480 1.05 10.57 4.46
C ASN A 480 2.52 10.31 4.81
N LEU A 481 3.37 10.13 3.81
CA LEU A 481 4.79 9.88 3.99
C LEU A 481 5.52 11.14 4.52
N ALA A 482 5.16 12.34 4.06
CA ALA A 482 5.70 13.60 4.58
C ALA A 482 5.34 13.81 6.05
N LEU A 483 4.06 13.60 6.43
CA LEU A 483 3.60 13.73 7.81
C LEU A 483 4.26 12.72 8.75
N ALA A 484 4.68 11.56 8.24
CA ALA A 484 5.43 10.55 9.00
C ALA A 484 6.94 10.83 9.11
N GLY A 485 7.46 11.83 8.39
CA GLY A 485 8.87 12.23 8.44
C GLY A 485 9.80 11.47 7.48
N ALA A 486 9.28 10.94 6.38
CA ALA A 486 10.14 10.41 5.32
C ALA A 486 11.04 11.51 4.76
N ALA A 487 12.33 11.21 4.55
CA ALA A 487 13.33 12.20 4.10
C ALA A 487 13.33 12.37 2.58
N SER A 488 13.06 11.29 1.83
CA SER A 488 13.04 11.30 0.37
C SER A 488 12.14 10.20 -0.17
N LEU A 489 11.54 10.44 -1.36
CA LEU A 489 10.57 9.54 -1.99
C LEU A 489 10.88 9.43 -3.48
N THR A 490 11.00 8.20 -4.00
CA THR A 490 11.11 7.94 -5.42
C THR A 490 9.77 7.43 -5.95
N TYR A 491 9.15 8.16 -6.90
CA TYR A 491 7.86 7.79 -7.50
C TYR A 491 8.03 7.42 -8.97
N PHE A 492 7.56 6.22 -9.31
CA PHE A 492 7.41 5.78 -10.70
C PHE A 492 8.71 5.85 -11.53
N GLU A 493 8.54 5.81 -12.84
CA GLU A 493 9.60 5.97 -13.83
C GLU A 493 9.49 7.35 -14.51
N THR A 494 10.47 7.72 -15.34
CA THR A 494 10.44 9.00 -16.07
C THR A 494 9.40 8.99 -17.19
N VAL A 495 9.49 8.02 -18.11
CA VAL A 495 8.64 7.93 -19.31
C VAL A 495 8.05 6.54 -19.50
N GLY A 496 7.03 6.43 -20.33
CA GLY A 496 6.42 5.15 -20.69
C GLY A 496 5.26 4.75 -19.80
N PRO A 497 4.79 3.50 -19.91
CA PRO A 497 3.54 3.06 -19.28
C PRO A 497 3.57 3.02 -17.75
N ARG A 498 4.77 3.12 -17.11
CA ARG A 498 4.95 3.26 -15.66
C ARG A 498 5.49 4.63 -15.28
N GLY A 499 5.63 5.52 -16.26
CA GLY A 499 6.29 6.81 -16.12
C GLY A 499 5.41 7.93 -15.59
N ILE A 500 6.07 9.04 -15.30
CA ILE A 500 5.43 10.34 -15.06
C ILE A 500 4.89 10.88 -16.40
N LEU A 501 5.64 10.71 -17.49
CA LEU A 501 5.17 10.95 -18.85
C LEU A 501 4.74 9.64 -19.52
N SER A 502 3.60 9.66 -20.21
CA SER A 502 3.04 8.44 -20.83
C SER A 502 3.85 7.95 -22.04
N ASN A 503 4.38 8.88 -22.83
CA ASN A 503 5.14 8.59 -24.04
C ASN A 503 6.40 9.44 -24.12
N PRO A 504 7.51 8.90 -24.67
CA PRO A 504 8.74 9.68 -24.84
C PRO A 504 8.65 10.75 -25.91
N ASP A 505 7.76 10.61 -26.90
CA ASP A 505 7.52 11.57 -28.00
C ASP A 505 6.41 12.59 -27.71
N LEU A 506 5.87 12.58 -26.47
CA LEU A 506 4.79 13.46 -26.01
C LEU A 506 3.55 13.47 -26.92
N SER A 507 3.36 12.43 -27.75
CA SER A 507 2.16 12.29 -28.56
C SER A 507 0.94 12.08 -27.67
N GLY A 508 0.25 13.17 -27.31
CA GLY A 508 -0.94 13.15 -26.47
C GLY A 508 -0.95 14.24 -25.39
N ARG A 509 -1.92 14.15 -24.47
CA ARG A 509 -2.00 15.05 -23.32
C ARG A 509 -0.95 14.66 -22.28
N LEU A 510 -0.35 15.65 -21.64
CA LEU A 510 0.51 15.44 -20.49
C LEU A 510 -0.25 14.70 -19.39
N SER A 511 0.42 13.73 -18.79
CA SER A 511 -0.13 12.93 -17.70
C SER A 511 -0.59 13.81 -16.52
N PRO A 512 -1.70 13.49 -15.84
CA PRO A 512 -2.06 14.12 -14.57
C PRO A 512 -0.96 14.05 -13.51
N LEU A 513 -0.11 13.01 -13.53
CA LEU A 513 1.07 12.91 -12.66
C LEU A 513 2.09 14.01 -12.94
N TYR A 514 2.37 14.32 -14.21
CA TYR A 514 3.28 15.41 -14.57
C TYR A 514 2.79 16.75 -14.01
N HIS A 515 1.50 17.04 -14.16
CA HIS A 515 0.90 18.26 -13.63
C HIS A 515 0.95 18.30 -12.10
N LEU A 516 0.69 17.18 -11.43
CA LEU A 516 0.81 17.08 -9.98
C LEU A 516 2.24 17.39 -9.51
N PHE A 517 3.25 16.72 -10.07
CA PHE A 517 4.66 16.96 -9.70
C PHE A 517 5.08 18.39 -10.01
N LYS A 518 4.65 18.97 -11.13
CA LYS A 518 4.92 20.37 -11.45
C LYS A 518 4.38 21.31 -10.36
N GLU A 519 3.14 21.12 -9.92
CA GLU A 519 2.54 21.96 -8.86
C GLU A 519 3.27 21.80 -7.52
N ILE A 520 3.69 20.59 -7.15
CA ILE A 520 4.40 20.33 -5.90
C ILE A 520 5.83 20.89 -5.96
N LEU A 521 6.60 20.55 -7.00
CA LEU A 521 8.03 20.86 -7.09
C LEU A 521 8.32 22.34 -7.32
N THR A 522 7.40 23.07 -7.96
CA THR A 522 7.53 24.54 -8.18
C THR A 522 6.87 25.35 -7.06
N GLY A 523 6.43 24.69 -6.01
CA GLY A 523 5.73 25.28 -4.88
C GLY A 523 6.59 25.43 -3.63
N PRO A 524 5.92 25.78 -2.53
CA PRO A 524 6.51 25.83 -1.20
C PRO A 524 6.98 24.47 -0.71
N MET A 525 8.00 24.48 0.18
CA MET A 525 8.71 23.26 0.61
C MET A 525 8.25 22.73 1.98
N GLN A 526 7.19 23.27 2.58
CA GLN A 526 6.59 22.76 3.82
C GLN A 526 5.21 22.21 3.58
N VAL A 527 4.93 21.04 4.16
CA VAL A 527 3.63 20.40 4.17
C VAL A 527 2.88 20.80 5.43
N ILE A 528 1.64 21.27 5.30
CA ILE A 528 0.73 21.52 6.42
C ILE A 528 -0.09 20.27 6.69
N HIS A 529 -0.32 19.98 7.97
CA HIS A 529 -1.20 18.88 8.37
C HIS A 529 -2.64 19.13 7.90
N THR A 530 -3.16 18.21 7.09
CA THR A 530 -4.55 18.17 6.66
C THR A 530 -5.23 16.91 7.20
N LYS A 531 -6.54 16.96 7.41
CA LYS A 531 -7.34 15.81 7.83
C LYS A 531 -8.67 15.79 7.09
N SER A 532 -8.88 14.77 6.28
CA SER A 532 -10.17 14.45 5.67
C SER A 532 -11.09 13.77 6.69
N SER A 533 -12.37 14.15 6.70
CA SER A 533 -13.41 13.42 7.45
C SER A 533 -13.83 12.11 6.76
N HIS A 534 -13.55 11.99 5.45
CA HIS A 534 -13.89 10.85 4.60
C HIS A 534 -12.67 10.44 3.75
N PRO A 535 -11.61 9.88 4.36
CA PRO A 535 -10.34 9.62 3.68
C PRO A 535 -10.44 8.59 2.55
N LEU A 536 -11.50 7.81 2.48
CA LEU A 536 -11.77 6.90 1.36
C LEU A 536 -12.38 7.61 0.15
N GLU A 537 -12.85 8.85 0.31
CA GLU A 537 -13.49 9.61 -0.76
C GLU A 537 -12.61 10.76 -1.27
N PHE A 538 -11.86 11.43 -0.38
CA PHE A 538 -10.98 12.54 -0.74
C PHE A 538 -9.83 12.72 0.24
N ASP A 539 -8.75 13.31 -0.26
CA ASP A 539 -7.61 13.75 0.57
C ASP A 539 -7.05 15.06 0.02
N ALA A 540 -6.15 15.71 0.78
CA ALA A 540 -5.56 16.97 0.38
C ALA A 540 -4.13 17.13 0.87
N LEU A 541 -3.27 17.66 -0.01
CA LEU A 541 -1.91 18.10 0.29
C LEU A 541 -1.89 19.63 0.33
N ALA A 542 -1.61 20.19 1.51
CA ALA A 542 -1.41 21.61 1.69
C ALA A 542 0.08 21.93 1.81
N LEU A 543 0.55 22.86 0.99
CA LEU A 543 1.93 23.31 0.93
C LEU A 543 2.02 24.78 1.36
N GLN A 544 2.98 25.15 2.18
CA GLN A 544 3.17 26.51 2.66
C GLN A 544 4.61 27.00 2.48
N GLY A 545 4.75 28.21 1.99
CA GLY A 545 5.98 29.00 1.95
C GLY A 545 5.78 30.37 2.57
N ASN A 546 6.77 31.25 2.43
CA ASN A 546 6.72 32.58 3.06
C ASN A 546 5.74 33.57 2.39
N LYS A 547 5.43 33.38 1.12
CA LYS A 547 4.61 34.31 0.31
C LYS A 547 3.38 33.67 -0.31
N GLU A 548 3.38 32.39 -0.50
CA GLU A 548 2.35 31.64 -1.20
C GLU A 548 2.17 30.27 -0.55
N GLY A 549 0.92 29.83 -0.47
CA GLY A 549 0.53 28.48 -0.11
C GLY A 549 -0.28 27.85 -1.24
N LYS A 550 -0.22 26.53 -1.36
CA LYS A 550 -1.00 25.74 -2.33
C LYS A 550 -1.75 24.63 -1.59
N LEU A 551 -3.04 24.53 -1.85
CA LEU A 551 -3.88 23.43 -1.39
C LEU A 551 -4.32 22.63 -2.62
N LEU A 552 -3.87 21.39 -2.69
CA LEU A 552 -4.25 20.42 -3.71
C LEU A 552 -5.22 19.42 -3.09
N ILE A 553 -6.43 19.28 -3.65
CA ILE A 553 -7.48 18.40 -3.12
C ILE A 553 -7.85 17.39 -4.19
N ALA A 554 -7.82 16.10 -3.86
CA ALA A 554 -8.12 15.00 -4.77
C ALA A 554 -9.43 14.30 -4.40
N ASN A 555 -10.28 14.05 -5.38
CA ASN A 555 -11.47 13.21 -5.27
C ASN A 555 -11.13 11.79 -5.71
N PHE A 556 -11.25 10.80 -4.80
CA PHE A 556 -11.06 9.38 -5.08
C PHE A 556 -12.34 8.66 -5.50
N ALA A 557 -13.50 9.26 -5.22
CA ALA A 557 -14.78 8.66 -5.53
C ALA A 557 -15.09 8.69 -7.04
N ASP A 558 -15.98 7.82 -7.46
CA ASP A 558 -16.53 7.76 -8.81
C ASP A 558 -17.72 8.72 -9.03
N THR A 559 -18.01 9.55 -8.03
CA THR A 559 -19.07 10.56 -8.01
C THR A 559 -18.54 11.95 -7.70
N GLU A 560 -19.32 12.96 -8.03
CA GLU A 560 -19.06 14.35 -7.64
C GLU A 560 -19.13 14.50 -6.11
N LEU A 561 -18.17 15.21 -5.51
CA LEU A 561 -18.10 15.48 -4.09
C LEU A 561 -18.18 16.98 -3.79
N SER A 562 -18.98 17.35 -2.80
CA SER A 562 -18.97 18.68 -2.22
C SER A 562 -18.30 18.63 -0.85
N ILE A 563 -17.23 19.42 -0.67
CA ILE A 563 -16.34 19.42 0.50
C ILE A 563 -16.40 20.79 1.15
N GLU A 564 -16.58 20.83 2.47
CA GLU A 564 -16.41 22.03 3.29
C GLU A 564 -14.97 22.10 3.79
N MET A 565 -14.37 23.29 3.82
CA MET A 565 -12.97 23.50 4.20
C MET A 565 -12.87 24.41 5.43
N GLU A 566 -12.02 24.02 6.38
CA GLU A 566 -11.80 24.74 7.64
C GLU A 566 -10.28 24.90 7.90
N GLY A 567 -9.88 26.01 8.53
CA GLY A 567 -8.53 26.22 9.05
C GLY A 567 -7.67 27.22 8.29
N LEU A 568 -8.10 27.73 7.13
CA LEU A 568 -7.44 28.82 6.41
C LEU A 568 -8.47 29.93 6.10
N PRO A 569 -8.15 31.21 6.37
CA PRO A 569 -9.12 32.29 6.22
C PRO A 569 -9.44 32.66 4.75
N ASP A 570 -8.47 32.54 3.86
CA ASP A 570 -8.55 33.09 2.49
C ASP A 570 -8.83 32.03 1.43
N ILE A 571 -9.47 30.89 1.81
CA ILE A 571 -9.90 29.87 0.88
C ILE A 571 -11.43 29.79 0.80
N PRO A 572 -12.01 29.30 -0.31
CA PRO A 572 -13.45 29.05 -0.37
C PRO A 572 -13.90 28.12 0.75
N HIS A 573 -15.01 28.45 1.42
CA HIS A 573 -15.56 27.59 2.46
C HIS A 573 -16.05 26.24 1.92
N ARG A 574 -16.45 26.20 0.65
CA ARG A 574 -16.99 25.00 -0.02
C ARG A 574 -16.45 24.85 -1.43
N LEU A 575 -16.15 23.60 -1.81
CA LEU A 575 -15.67 23.23 -3.13
C LEU A 575 -16.42 21.99 -3.62
N THR A 576 -16.71 21.94 -4.91
CA THR A 576 -17.25 20.75 -5.57
C THR A 576 -16.21 20.19 -6.56
N LEU A 577 -15.94 18.89 -6.44
CA LEU A 577 -14.95 18.17 -7.24
C LEU A 577 -15.60 17.07 -8.07
N LYS A 578 -15.26 17.00 -9.35
CA LYS A 578 -15.65 15.89 -10.23
C LYS A 578 -14.90 14.59 -9.85
N PRO A 579 -15.37 13.42 -10.31
CA PRO A 579 -14.65 12.17 -10.14
C PRO A 579 -13.21 12.26 -10.63
N SER A 580 -12.26 11.75 -9.83
CA SER A 580 -10.82 11.74 -10.11
C SER A 580 -10.19 13.12 -10.41
N GLU A 581 -10.85 14.20 -10.02
CA GLU A 581 -10.33 15.56 -10.15
C GLU A 581 -9.32 15.86 -9.03
N ILE A 582 -8.24 16.57 -9.40
CA ILE A 582 -7.38 17.30 -8.47
C ILE A 582 -7.62 18.78 -8.68
N HIS A 583 -8.06 19.47 -7.64
CA HIS A 583 -8.28 20.91 -7.65
C HIS A 583 -7.19 21.64 -6.87
N LYS A 584 -6.71 22.75 -7.43
CA LYS A 584 -5.70 23.61 -6.81
C LYS A 584 -6.32 24.92 -6.34
N ILE A 585 -6.04 25.26 -5.10
CA ILE A 585 -6.31 26.56 -4.52
C ILE A 585 -4.98 27.18 -4.10
N THR A 586 -4.71 28.41 -4.53
CA THR A 586 -3.59 29.22 -4.05
C THR A 586 -4.07 30.15 -2.94
N TYR A 587 -3.31 30.28 -1.85
CA TYR A 587 -3.67 31.14 -0.72
C TYR A 587 -2.44 31.90 -0.21
N ILE A 588 -2.68 32.95 0.58
CA ILE A 588 -1.62 33.70 1.26
C ILE A 588 -1.50 33.14 2.69
N PRO A 589 -0.30 32.67 3.10
CA PRO A 589 -0.08 32.06 4.42
C PRO A 589 -0.27 33.01 5.60
#